data_370d3d9873a0b4471e39bbc4759e41b4
#
_entry.id   370d3d9873a0b4471e39bbc4759e41b4
#
_cell.length_a   1.000
_cell.length_b   1.000
_cell.length_c   1.000
_cell.angle_alpha   90.00
_cell.angle_beta   90.00
_cell.angle_gamma   90.00
#
_symmetry.space_group_name_H-M   'P 1'
#
loop_
_entity.id
_entity.type
_entity.pdbx_description
1 polymer ?
#
loop_
_entity_poly.entity_id
_entity_poly.type
_entity_poly.pdbx_seq_one_letter_code
_entity_poly.pdbx_strand_id
1 'polypeptide(L)'
;EVEVNEHPLVSGKIKCADGYLEHHDSPNLDHWIVKQNNYTTTEAINEYNNGNLAVPPKFFGSKLERRMWVKRAFWKVPGRYALLFIYHYIILGAWKSGKVGWIWSHLRVEVYRYWGYKKIEMDITGRVIKKIPTQSGERDERVRLYK
;
A
#
# COMPACT_ATOMS: atom_id res chain seq x y z
N GLU A 1 -12.04 7.61 -11.72
CA GLU A 1 -11.59 7.43 -10.33
C GLU A 1 -10.29 6.62 -10.38
N VAL A 2 -9.16 7.22 -10.02
CA VAL A 2 -7.85 6.56 -10.11
C VAL A 2 -7.73 5.59 -8.94
N GLU A 3 -7.63 4.31 -9.23
CA GLU A 3 -7.38 3.28 -8.22
C GLU A 3 -5.91 3.32 -7.76
N VAL A 4 -5.67 2.88 -6.55
CA VAL A 4 -4.31 2.83 -5.98
C VAL A 4 -3.46 1.84 -6.77
N ASN A 5 -2.31 2.28 -7.27
CA ASN A 5 -1.37 1.51 -8.10
C ASN A 5 -1.83 1.17 -9.52
N GLU A 6 -2.71 1.95 -10.13
CA GLU A 6 -2.97 1.83 -11.56
C GLU A 6 -1.71 2.20 -12.36
N HIS A 7 -1.41 1.35 -13.33
CA HIS A 7 -0.44 1.68 -14.36
C HIS A 7 -1.17 2.38 -15.51
N PRO A 8 -0.75 3.58 -15.91
CA PRO A 8 -1.37 4.25 -17.05
C PRO A 8 -1.23 3.38 -18.29
N LEU A 9 -2.34 3.17 -18.98
CA LEU A 9 -2.32 2.55 -20.30
C LEU A 9 -1.86 3.63 -21.30
N VAL A 10 -0.63 3.51 -21.76
CA VAL A 10 -0.05 4.46 -22.72
C VAL A 10 -0.07 3.85 -24.11
N SER A 11 -0.81 4.46 -25.03
CA SER A 11 -0.73 4.13 -26.45
C SER A 11 0.37 4.98 -27.07
N GLY A 12 1.51 4.37 -27.41
CA GLY A 12 2.63 5.08 -28.04
C GLY A 12 4.00 4.63 -27.55
N LYS A 13 5.04 5.34 -27.98
CA LYS A 13 6.43 5.06 -27.56
C LYS A 13 6.69 5.66 -26.18
N ILE A 14 7.09 4.82 -25.23
CA ILE A 14 7.54 5.26 -23.91
C ILE A 14 9.04 5.51 -23.96
N LYS A 15 9.48 6.68 -23.46
CA LYS A 15 10.90 7.01 -23.27
C LYS A 15 11.16 7.17 -21.77
N CYS A 16 12.32 6.71 -21.30
CA CYS A 16 12.82 7.09 -20.01
C CYS A 16 13.37 8.52 -20.08
N ALA A 17 13.01 9.35 -19.10
CA ALA A 17 13.67 10.63 -18.91
C ALA A 17 14.97 10.41 -18.12
N ASP A 18 16.03 11.11 -18.51
CA ASP A 18 17.26 11.16 -17.75
C ASP A 18 17.07 12.14 -16.57
N GLY A 19 17.44 11.70 -15.36
CA GLY A 19 17.35 12.54 -14.16
C GLY A 19 16.87 11.77 -12.94
N TYR A 20 16.85 12.47 -11.82
CA TYR A 20 16.34 11.95 -10.54
C TYR A 20 14.98 12.58 -10.24
N LEU A 21 14.01 11.73 -9.93
CA LEU A 21 12.73 12.16 -9.39
C LEU A 21 12.83 12.14 -7.87
N GLU A 22 12.89 13.31 -7.25
CA GLU A 22 12.81 13.43 -5.79
C GLU A 22 11.33 13.35 -5.37
N HIS A 23 10.99 12.29 -4.66
CA HIS A 23 9.63 12.04 -4.21
C HIS A 23 9.49 12.28 -2.71
N HIS A 24 8.93 13.44 -2.35
CA HIS A 24 8.56 13.77 -0.98
C HIS A 24 7.15 13.23 -0.70
N ASP A 25 7.08 12.03 -0.08
CA ASP A 25 5.80 11.33 0.08
C ASP A 25 4.98 11.86 1.26
N SER A 26 5.51 11.73 2.46
CA SER A 26 4.77 12.06 3.69
C SER A 26 5.65 12.88 4.63
N PRO A 27 5.26 14.13 4.96
CA PRO A 27 6.08 15.01 5.79
C PRO A 27 6.17 14.55 7.26
N ASN A 28 5.17 13.82 7.73
CA ASN A 28 5.10 13.31 9.10
C ASN A 28 4.29 12.01 9.18
N LEU A 29 4.25 11.41 10.38
CA LEU A 29 3.57 10.15 10.62
C LEU A 29 2.05 10.28 10.47
N ASP A 30 1.45 11.39 10.92
CA ASP A 30 0.01 11.59 10.84
C ASP A 30 -0.48 11.61 9.38
N HIS A 31 0.22 12.36 8.53
CA HIS A 31 -0.06 12.38 7.09
C HIS A 31 0.09 10.97 6.48
N TRP A 32 1.14 10.24 6.87
CA TRP A 32 1.35 8.88 6.41
C TRP A 32 0.20 7.94 6.84
N ILE A 33 -0.25 8.01 8.10
CA ILE A 33 -1.36 7.19 8.63
C ILE A 33 -2.65 7.49 7.85
N VAL A 34 -3.00 8.75 7.66
CA VAL A 34 -4.21 9.14 6.89
C VAL A 34 -4.13 8.61 5.47
N LYS A 35 -2.98 8.73 4.81
CA LYS A 35 -2.74 8.20 3.47
C LYS A 35 -2.91 6.67 3.43
N GLN A 36 -2.29 5.93 4.36
CA GLN A 36 -2.42 4.48 4.43
C GLN A 36 -3.84 4.05 4.77
N ASN A 37 -4.54 4.81 5.62
CA ASN A 37 -5.95 4.55 5.92
C ASN A 37 -6.80 4.62 4.65
N ASN A 38 -6.62 5.63 3.81
CA ASN A 38 -7.35 5.76 2.55
C ASN A 38 -6.98 4.66 1.54
N TYR A 39 -5.72 4.28 1.45
CA TYR A 39 -5.27 3.19 0.58
C TYR A 39 -5.87 1.85 0.99
N THR A 40 -5.83 1.52 2.29
CA THR A 40 -6.42 0.28 2.80
C THR A 40 -7.94 0.25 2.65
N THR A 41 -8.61 1.40 2.74
CA THR A 41 -10.04 1.52 2.46
C THR A 41 -10.35 1.21 1.00
N THR A 42 -9.59 1.78 0.06
CA THR A 42 -9.76 1.52 -1.37
C THR A 42 -9.54 0.05 -1.71
N GLU A 43 -8.47 -0.55 -1.19
CA GLU A 43 -8.18 -1.97 -1.41
C GLU A 43 -9.25 -2.89 -0.82
N ALA A 44 -9.78 -2.55 0.38
CA ALA A 44 -10.83 -3.31 1.00
C ALA A 44 -12.15 -3.22 0.22
N ILE A 45 -12.52 -2.04 -0.28
CA ILE A 45 -13.70 -1.84 -1.13
C ILE A 45 -13.58 -2.63 -2.44
N ASN A 46 -12.42 -2.56 -3.08
CA ASN A 46 -12.16 -3.27 -4.34
C ASN A 46 -12.31 -4.78 -4.15
N GLU A 47 -11.78 -5.34 -3.06
CA GLU A 47 -11.94 -6.76 -2.76
C GLU A 47 -13.39 -7.13 -2.39
N TYR A 48 -14.08 -6.28 -1.62
CA TYR A 48 -15.47 -6.50 -1.23
C TYR A 48 -16.42 -6.53 -2.43
N ASN A 49 -16.21 -5.64 -3.39
CA ASN A 49 -16.97 -5.59 -4.63
C ASN A 49 -16.57 -6.67 -5.65
N ASN A 50 -15.81 -7.70 -5.25
CA ASN A 50 -15.24 -8.72 -6.14
C ASN A 50 -14.41 -8.09 -7.28
N GLY A 51 -13.70 -7.02 -6.97
CA GLY A 51 -12.81 -6.34 -7.92
C GLY A 51 -11.85 -7.32 -8.58
N ASN A 52 -11.85 -7.34 -9.89
CA ASN A 52 -10.96 -8.19 -10.66
C ASN A 52 -9.53 -7.76 -10.39
N LEU A 53 -8.66 -8.72 -10.10
CA LEU A 53 -7.24 -8.49 -10.12
C LEU A 53 -6.84 -7.98 -11.50
N ALA A 54 -5.89 -7.06 -11.56
CA ALA A 54 -5.41 -6.46 -12.82
C ALA A 54 -5.04 -7.52 -13.87
N VAL A 55 -4.59 -8.69 -13.41
CA VAL A 55 -4.33 -9.88 -14.24
C VAL A 55 -4.62 -11.16 -13.45
N PRO A 56 -4.94 -12.28 -14.11
CA PRO A 56 -5.09 -13.56 -13.45
C PRO A 56 -3.85 -13.95 -12.64
N PRO A 57 -3.99 -14.40 -11.38
CA PRO A 57 -2.85 -14.74 -10.53
C PRO A 57 -2.22 -16.06 -10.99
N LYS A 58 -0.94 -16.03 -11.41
CA LYS A 58 -0.17 -17.22 -11.80
C LYS A 58 1.20 -17.22 -11.11
N PHE A 59 1.58 -18.37 -10.54
CA PHE A 59 2.87 -18.50 -9.86
C PHE A 59 4.06 -18.46 -10.83
N PHE A 60 3.94 -19.12 -11.98
CA PHE A 60 4.96 -19.14 -13.03
C PHE A 60 4.72 -18.13 -14.16
N GLY A 61 3.95 -17.09 -13.89
CA GLY A 61 3.64 -16.06 -14.87
C GLY A 61 4.63 -14.89 -14.88
N SER A 62 4.22 -13.80 -15.53
CA SER A 62 4.90 -12.52 -15.52
C SER A 62 5.11 -11.97 -14.10
N LYS A 63 5.94 -10.93 -13.95
CA LYS A 63 6.15 -10.26 -12.63
C LYS A 63 4.84 -9.79 -12.01
N LEU A 64 3.90 -9.31 -12.83
CA LEU A 64 2.59 -8.83 -12.38
C LEU A 64 1.69 -10.00 -11.94
N GLU A 65 1.61 -11.08 -12.72
CA GLU A 65 0.81 -12.27 -12.37
C GLU A 65 1.30 -12.92 -11.08
N ARG A 66 2.63 -13.00 -10.88
CA ARG A 66 3.23 -13.49 -9.62
C ARG A 66 2.87 -12.58 -8.43
N ARG A 67 2.90 -11.26 -8.62
CA ARG A 67 2.48 -10.29 -7.60
C ARG A 67 1.03 -10.51 -7.19
N MET A 68 0.14 -10.72 -8.16
CA MET A 68 -1.27 -11.00 -7.89
C MET A 68 -1.45 -12.35 -7.20
N TRP A 69 -0.64 -13.34 -7.56
CA TRP A 69 -0.66 -14.64 -6.88
C TRP A 69 -0.23 -14.51 -5.41
N VAL A 70 0.88 -13.81 -5.13
CA VAL A 70 1.35 -13.53 -3.76
C VAL A 70 0.29 -12.77 -2.96
N LYS A 71 -0.31 -11.73 -3.55
CA LYS A 71 -1.39 -10.95 -2.92
C LYS A 71 -2.56 -11.86 -2.51
N ARG A 72 -2.97 -12.77 -3.38
CA ARG A 72 -4.05 -13.73 -3.10
C ARG A 72 -3.66 -14.80 -2.07
N ALA A 73 -2.44 -15.32 -2.17
CA ALA A 73 -1.92 -16.35 -1.27
C ALA A 73 -1.72 -15.82 0.16
N PHE A 74 -1.32 -14.57 0.31
CA PHE A 74 -1.04 -13.91 1.60
C PHE A 74 -2.18 -14.09 2.60
N TRP A 75 -3.42 -13.94 2.16
CA TRP A 75 -4.58 -14.04 3.06
C TRP A 75 -4.84 -15.46 3.59
N LYS A 76 -4.27 -16.48 2.95
CA LYS A 76 -4.42 -17.89 3.33
C LYS A 76 -3.29 -18.39 4.25
N VAL A 77 -2.21 -17.62 4.38
CA VAL A 77 -1.03 -18.07 5.15
C VAL A 77 -1.24 -17.81 6.64
N PRO A 78 -1.17 -18.85 7.49
CA PRO A 78 -1.16 -18.66 8.93
C PRO A 78 0.12 -17.91 9.35
N GLY A 79 0.01 -17.02 10.33
CA GLY A 79 1.15 -16.22 10.78
C GLY A 79 1.64 -15.18 9.77
N ARG A 80 0.88 -14.87 8.72
CA ARG A 80 1.22 -13.92 7.63
C ARG A 80 1.78 -12.59 8.11
N TYR A 81 1.31 -12.07 9.21
CA TYR A 81 1.78 -10.79 9.76
C TYR A 81 3.20 -10.89 10.34
N ALA A 82 3.53 -12.00 11.00
CA ALA A 82 4.90 -12.25 11.46
C ALA A 82 5.86 -12.44 10.27
N LEU A 83 5.44 -13.21 9.26
CA LEU A 83 6.22 -13.38 8.03
C LEU A 83 6.42 -12.04 7.31
N LEU A 84 5.41 -11.19 7.25
CA LEU A 84 5.50 -9.86 6.65
C LEU A 84 6.47 -8.97 7.44
N PHE A 85 6.45 -9.03 8.78
CA PHE A 85 7.41 -8.32 9.62
C PHE A 85 8.85 -8.80 9.34
N ILE A 86 9.08 -10.11 9.35
CA ILE A 86 10.38 -10.71 9.04
C ILE A 86 10.86 -10.28 7.64
N TYR A 87 9.98 -10.30 6.66
CA TYR A 87 10.28 -9.85 5.31
C TYR A 87 10.74 -8.39 5.28
N HIS A 88 10.00 -7.47 5.90
CA HIS A 88 10.38 -6.06 5.92
C HIS A 88 11.62 -5.81 6.77
N TYR A 89 11.68 -6.38 7.97
CA TYR A 89 12.74 -6.09 8.93
C TYR A 89 14.06 -6.74 8.53
N ILE A 90 14.03 -8.02 8.16
CA ILE A 90 15.25 -8.81 7.86
C ILE A 90 15.56 -8.78 6.37
N ILE A 91 14.65 -9.24 5.50
CA ILE A 91 14.95 -9.46 4.08
C ILE A 91 15.13 -8.14 3.34
N LEU A 92 14.30 -7.14 3.58
CA LEU A 92 14.48 -5.80 3.01
C LEU A 92 15.52 -4.95 3.77
N GLY A 93 16.07 -5.47 4.87
CA GLY A 93 17.18 -4.84 5.58
C GLY A 93 16.80 -3.62 6.41
N ALA A 94 15.53 -3.45 6.80
CA ALA A 94 15.10 -2.32 7.62
C ALA A 94 15.80 -2.28 8.99
N TRP A 95 16.29 -3.41 9.51
CA TRP A 95 17.07 -3.49 10.74
C TRP A 95 18.33 -2.61 10.72
N LYS A 96 18.89 -2.31 9.54
CA LYS A 96 20.03 -1.42 9.37
C LYS A 96 19.74 0.02 9.80
N SER A 97 18.49 0.41 9.78
CA SER A 97 18.02 1.75 10.21
C SER A 97 17.64 1.81 11.70
N GLY A 98 18.03 0.81 12.50
CA GLY A 98 17.82 0.78 13.95
C GLY A 98 16.34 0.93 14.35
N LYS A 99 16.05 1.84 15.29
CA LYS A 99 14.68 2.06 15.79
C LYS A 99 13.69 2.48 14.70
N VAL A 100 14.14 3.27 13.74
CA VAL A 100 13.29 3.72 12.63
C VAL A 100 12.86 2.53 11.78
N GLY A 101 13.79 1.65 11.42
CA GLY A 101 13.48 0.46 10.66
C GLY A 101 12.56 -0.52 11.40
N TRP A 102 12.70 -0.62 12.72
CA TRP A 102 11.80 -1.40 13.55
C TRP A 102 10.37 -0.84 13.49
N ILE A 103 10.19 0.46 13.77
CA ILE A 103 8.90 1.13 13.74
C ILE A 103 8.27 1.00 12.34
N TRP A 104 9.04 1.27 11.28
CA TRP A 104 8.56 1.18 9.91
C TRP A 104 8.07 -0.22 9.55
N SER A 105 8.78 -1.26 9.98
CA SER A 105 8.37 -2.65 9.73
C SER A 105 7.05 -3.00 10.43
N HIS A 106 6.83 -2.51 11.65
CA HIS A 106 5.54 -2.64 12.34
C HIS A 106 4.43 -1.88 11.61
N LEU A 107 4.66 -0.63 11.23
CA LEU A 107 3.69 0.17 10.48
C LEU A 107 3.28 -0.50 9.18
N ARG A 108 4.21 -1.12 8.46
CA ARG A 108 3.89 -1.91 7.25
C ARG A 108 2.97 -3.10 7.55
N VAL A 109 3.18 -3.78 8.66
CA VAL A 109 2.29 -4.88 9.10
C VAL A 109 0.90 -4.36 9.45
N GLU A 110 0.82 -3.23 10.18
CA GLU A 110 -0.46 -2.63 10.56
C GLU A 110 -1.30 -2.20 9.34
N VAL A 111 -0.69 -1.71 8.26
CA VAL A 111 -1.40 -1.42 7.01
C VAL A 111 -2.17 -2.65 6.50
N TYR A 112 -1.55 -3.83 6.50
CA TYR A 112 -2.21 -5.06 6.08
C TYR A 112 -3.27 -5.55 7.06
N ARG A 113 -3.08 -5.29 8.37
CA ARG A 113 -4.11 -5.58 9.39
C ARG A 113 -5.33 -4.70 9.19
N TYR A 114 -5.15 -3.38 9.03
CA TYR A 114 -6.25 -2.45 8.78
C TYR A 114 -7.03 -2.82 7.52
N TRP A 115 -6.36 -3.21 6.46
CA TRP A 115 -7.01 -3.72 5.27
C TRP A 115 -7.89 -4.94 5.58
N GLY A 116 -7.35 -5.94 6.30
CA GLY A 116 -8.11 -7.12 6.71
C GLY A 116 -9.31 -6.79 7.62
N TYR A 117 -9.12 -5.89 8.60
CA TYR A 117 -10.18 -5.48 9.52
C TYR A 117 -11.33 -4.76 8.82
N LYS A 118 -11.02 -3.86 7.89
CA LYS A 118 -12.02 -3.16 7.09
C LYS A 118 -12.85 -4.11 6.23
N LYS A 119 -12.22 -5.14 5.70
CA LYS A 119 -12.91 -6.19 4.96
C LYS A 119 -13.91 -6.93 5.85
N ILE A 120 -13.45 -7.38 7.03
CA ILE A 120 -14.30 -8.03 8.03
C ILE A 120 -15.45 -7.10 8.47
N GLU A 121 -15.17 -5.82 8.70
CA GLU A 121 -16.20 -4.83 9.05
C GLU A 121 -17.29 -4.73 7.98
N MET A 122 -16.91 -4.67 6.70
CA MET A 122 -17.86 -4.64 5.59
C MET A 122 -18.67 -5.95 5.48
N ASP A 123 -18.00 -7.10 5.69
CA ASP A 123 -18.67 -8.41 5.68
C ASP A 123 -19.71 -8.53 6.81
N ILE A 124 -19.42 -8.02 8.02
CA ILE A 124 -20.31 -8.06 9.17
C ILE A 124 -21.44 -7.05 9.04
N THR A 125 -21.15 -5.83 8.60
CA THR A 125 -22.12 -4.73 8.60
C THR A 125 -22.95 -4.67 7.32
N GLY A 126 -22.52 -5.30 6.24
CA GLY A 126 -23.11 -5.18 4.91
C GLY A 126 -22.98 -3.77 4.33
N ARG A 127 -22.13 -2.91 4.90
CA ARG A 127 -21.98 -1.50 4.49
C ARG A 127 -20.58 -1.25 3.94
N VAL A 128 -20.51 -0.55 2.82
CA VAL A 128 -19.24 -0.10 2.25
C VAL A 128 -18.71 1.10 3.04
N ILE A 129 -17.46 1.00 3.48
CA ILE A 129 -16.76 2.06 4.21
C ILE A 129 -16.55 3.27 3.29
N LYS A 130 -16.78 4.48 3.79
CA LYS A 130 -16.52 5.72 3.05
C LYS A 130 -15.07 6.16 3.27
N LYS A 131 -14.43 6.62 2.18
CA LYS A 131 -13.11 7.25 2.28
C LYS A 131 -13.21 8.55 3.08
N ILE A 132 -12.24 8.78 3.95
CA ILE A 132 -12.10 10.08 4.61
C ILE A 132 -11.51 11.05 3.59
N PRO A 133 -12.13 12.24 3.36
CA PRO A 133 -11.55 13.24 2.48
C PRO A 133 -10.13 13.58 2.96
N THR A 134 -9.14 13.31 2.14
CA THR A 134 -7.79 13.78 2.40
C THR A 134 -7.77 15.26 2.03
N GLN A 135 -7.37 16.13 2.96
CA GLN A 135 -7.07 17.51 2.61
C GLN A 135 -5.89 17.51 1.65
N SER A 136 -6.19 17.40 0.36
CA SER A 136 -5.22 17.53 -0.70
C SER A 136 -4.98 19.02 -0.90
N GLY A 137 -3.82 19.52 -0.52
CA GLY A 137 -3.40 20.82 -1.01
C GLY A 137 -2.88 21.85 -0.01
N GLU A 138 -2.96 21.68 1.28
CA GLU A 138 -2.12 22.49 2.15
C GLU A 138 -0.68 21.97 2.04
N ARG A 139 0.11 22.61 1.18
CA ARG A 139 1.56 22.56 1.28
C ARG A 139 1.91 23.02 2.67
N ASP A 140 2.33 22.10 3.52
CA ASP A 140 2.81 22.44 4.86
C ASP A 140 4.00 23.38 4.68
N GLU A 141 3.81 24.68 4.93
CA GLU A 141 4.86 25.68 4.85
C GLU A 141 6.04 25.37 5.79
N ARG A 142 5.82 24.47 6.77
CA ARG A 142 6.85 23.98 7.69
C ARG A 142 7.94 23.14 7.03
N VAL A 143 7.73 22.63 5.82
CA VAL A 143 8.79 21.92 5.05
C VAL A 143 9.92 22.85 4.62
N ARG A 144 9.73 24.17 4.67
CA ARG A 144 10.79 25.16 4.35
C ARG A 144 11.83 25.34 5.46
N LEU A 145 11.62 24.79 6.65
CA LEU A 145 12.50 25.00 7.81
C LEU A 145 13.64 23.98 7.93
N TYR A 146 13.73 23.01 7.04
CA TYR A 146 14.82 22.01 7.01
C TYR A 146 15.71 22.19 5.77
N LYS A 147 16.19 23.40 5.53
CA LYS A 147 17.32 23.66 4.65
C LYS A 147 18.56 23.93 5.47
#